data_155e61380ecd2e36a01827767cc9750c
#
_entry.id   155e61380ecd2e36a01827767cc9750c
#
_cell.length_a   1.000
_cell.length_b   1.000
_cell.length_c   1.000
_cell.angle_alpha   90.00
_cell.angle_beta   90.00
_cell.angle_gamma   90.00
#
_symmetry.space_group_name_H-M   'P 1'
#
loop_
_entity.id
_entity.type
_entity.pdbx_description
1 polymer ?
#
loop_
_entity_poly.entity_id
_entity_poly.type
_entity_poly.pdbx_seq_one_letter_code
_entity_poly.pdbx_strand_id
1 'polypeptide(L)'
;MQELFILADKLRKLREDKDGLAARVKDLNSEIETIEQKLSDAMAAAECSNFTRGDKQFIITTTTRWSSETERKDELYAALRKNGYDHLFSVNTQTLGAFVREQVNETADENGDTHVPDWLSGLVKSYDDVGVTMKSTTKKSK
;
A
#
# COMPACT_ATOMS: atom_id res chain seq x y z
N MET A 1 -36.52 -0.75 6.69
CA MET A 1 -35.81 0.26 7.52
C MET A 1 -35.09 -0.39 8.69
N GLN A 2 -35.70 -1.26 9.45
CA GLN A 2 -35.04 -1.93 10.59
C GLN A 2 -33.82 -2.75 10.15
N GLU A 3 -33.93 -3.46 9.04
CA GLU A 3 -32.82 -4.24 8.47
C GLU A 3 -31.64 -3.35 8.06
N LEU A 4 -31.91 -2.17 7.48
CA LEU A 4 -30.88 -1.20 7.12
C LEU A 4 -30.08 -0.72 8.35
N PHE A 5 -30.77 -0.46 9.46
CA PHE A 5 -30.11 -0.04 10.70
C PHE A 5 -29.25 -1.15 11.29
N ILE A 6 -29.74 -2.38 11.29
CA ILE A 6 -28.98 -3.57 11.75
C ILE A 6 -27.70 -3.74 10.91
N LEU A 7 -27.80 -3.65 9.58
CA LEU A 7 -26.65 -3.78 8.68
C LEU A 7 -25.66 -2.62 8.86
N ALA A 8 -26.17 -1.39 9.05
CA ALA A 8 -25.32 -0.23 9.28
C ALA A 8 -24.54 -0.35 10.60
N ASP A 9 -25.19 -0.77 11.68
CA ASP A 9 -24.54 -0.99 12.98
C ASP A 9 -23.51 -2.10 12.90
N LYS A 10 -23.81 -3.18 12.19
CA LYS A 10 -22.88 -4.27 11.97
C LYS A 10 -21.65 -3.83 11.16
N LEU A 11 -21.86 -3.05 10.10
CA LEU A 11 -20.78 -2.50 9.28
C LEU A 11 -19.87 -1.59 10.11
N ARG A 12 -20.46 -0.70 10.91
CA ARG A 12 -19.70 0.19 11.80
C ARG A 12 -18.84 -0.62 12.76
N LYS A 13 -19.42 -1.58 13.44
CA LYS A 13 -18.70 -2.43 14.40
C LYS A 13 -17.54 -3.17 13.76
N LEU A 14 -17.77 -3.78 12.58
CA LEU A 14 -16.71 -4.50 11.86
C LEU A 14 -15.56 -3.58 11.45
N ARG A 15 -15.85 -2.35 11.04
CA ARG A 15 -14.81 -1.37 10.71
C ARG A 15 -14.02 -0.93 11.93
N GLU A 16 -14.69 -0.66 13.05
CA GLU A 16 -14.03 -0.31 14.31
C GLU A 16 -13.13 -1.45 14.80
N ASP A 17 -13.60 -2.70 14.77
CA ASP A 17 -12.82 -3.88 15.13
C ASP A 17 -11.60 -4.05 14.22
N LYS A 18 -11.77 -3.87 12.92
CA LYS A 18 -10.69 -3.91 11.92
C LYS A 18 -9.63 -2.85 12.21
N ASP A 19 -10.04 -1.62 12.47
CA ASP A 19 -9.12 -0.52 12.74
C ASP A 19 -8.34 -0.75 14.04
N GLY A 20 -9.00 -1.27 15.06
CA GLY A 20 -8.36 -1.66 16.33
C GLY A 20 -7.33 -2.76 16.15
N LEU A 21 -7.63 -3.78 15.35
CA LEU A 21 -6.70 -4.86 15.03
C LEU A 21 -5.53 -4.36 14.19
N ALA A 22 -5.76 -3.47 13.24
CA ALA A 22 -4.69 -2.88 12.43
C ALA A 22 -3.72 -2.06 13.30
N ALA A 23 -4.24 -1.26 14.23
CA ALA A 23 -3.41 -0.53 15.20
C ALA A 23 -2.59 -1.49 16.08
N ARG A 24 -3.20 -2.60 16.54
CA ARG A 24 -2.50 -3.61 17.32
C ARG A 24 -1.39 -4.31 16.55
N VAL A 25 -1.63 -4.64 15.28
CA VAL A 25 -0.60 -5.23 14.38
C VAL A 25 0.57 -4.26 14.21
N LYS A 26 0.29 -2.97 14.03
CA LYS A 26 1.34 -1.94 13.92
C LYS A 26 2.21 -1.88 15.17
N ASP A 27 1.60 -1.88 16.36
CA ASP A 27 2.32 -1.86 17.64
C ASP A 27 3.17 -3.11 17.81
N LEU A 28 2.63 -4.29 17.50
CA LEU A 28 3.36 -5.55 17.56
C LEU A 28 4.57 -5.56 16.62
N ASN A 29 4.42 -5.05 15.41
CA ASN A 29 5.53 -4.95 14.45
C ASN A 29 6.66 -4.07 15.00
N SER A 30 6.33 -2.93 15.61
CA SER A 30 7.32 -2.06 16.26
C SER A 30 8.04 -2.77 17.41
N GLU A 31 7.30 -3.49 18.24
CA GLU A 31 7.88 -4.26 19.35
C GLU A 31 8.79 -5.39 18.85
N ILE A 32 8.37 -6.10 17.80
CA ILE A 32 9.15 -7.16 17.15
C ILE A 32 10.48 -6.59 16.64
N GLU A 33 10.46 -5.50 15.87
CA GLU A 33 11.67 -4.86 15.35
C GLU A 33 12.64 -4.49 16.46
N THR A 34 12.12 -3.91 17.55
CA THR A 34 12.94 -3.51 18.69
C THR A 34 13.59 -4.71 19.36
N ILE A 35 12.85 -5.78 19.55
CA ILE A 35 13.38 -7.01 20.20
C ILE A 35 14.33 -7.75 19.28
N GLU A 36 14.03 -7.83 17.98
CA GLU A 36 14.93 -8.43 16.98
C GLU A 36 16.28 -7.72 16.94
N GLN A 37 16.28 -6.38 16.98
CA GLN A 37 17.53 -5.61 17.02
C GLN A 37 18.34 -5.92 18.28
N LYS A 38 17.70 -5.90 19.45
CA LYS A 38 18.36 -6.23 20.73
C LYS A 38 18.89 -7.65 20.77
N LEU A 39 18.13 -8.60 20.22
CA LEU A 39 18.55 -10.00 20.16
C LEU A 39 19.74 -10.17 19.22
N SER A 40 19.70 -9.56 18.04
CA SER A 40 20.80 -9.55 17.09
C SER A 40 22.09 -8.97 17.69
N ASP A 41 21.99 -7.84 18.38
CA ASP A 41 23.13 -7.21 19.05
C ASP A 41 23.71 -8.11 20.16
N ALA A 42 22.84 -8.72 20.96
CA ALA A 42 23.27 -9.65 22.02
C ALA A 42 23.92 -10.90 21.46
N MET A 43 23.40 -11.46 20.38
CA MET A 43 23.98 -12.62 19.69
C MET A 43 25.36 -12.27 19.09
N ALA A 44 25.49 -11.09 18.50
CA ALA A 44 26.76 -10.61 17.98
C ALA A 44 27.79 -10.43 19.10
N ALA A 45 27.41 -9.83 20.21
CA ALA A 45 28.27 -9.65 21.38
C ALA A 45 28.71 -10.97 22.01
N ALA A 46 27.86 -12.00 21.95
CA ALA A 46 28.15 -13.35 22.43
C ALA A 46 28.87 -14.24 21.37
N GLU A 47 29.19 -13.69 20.21
CA GLU A 47 29.74 -14.45 19.05
C GLU A 47 28.91 -15.70 18.72
N CYS A 48 27.60 -15.61 18.89
CA CYS A 48 26.64 -16.69 18.72
C CYS A 48 25.83 -16.48 17.45
N SER A 49 26.09 -17.26 16.42
CA SER A 49 25.36 -17.15 15.13
C SER A 49 23.99 -17.79 15.16
N ASN A 50 23.77 -18.74 16.07
CA ASN A 50 22.46 -19.39 16.24
C ASN A 50 22.37 -20.05 17.61
N PHE A 51 21.15 -20.22 18.10
CA PHE A 51 20.85 -21.03 19.30
C PHE A 51 19.41 -21.56 19.21
N THR A 52 19.14 -22.60 19.99
CA THR A 52 17.80 -23.18 20.09
C THR A 52 17.23 -22.90 21.48
N ARG A 53 15.98 -22.46 21.52
CA ARG A 53 15.24 -22.34 22.77
C ARG A 53 13.82 -22.88 22.58
N GLY A 54 13.48 -23.89 23.35
CA GLY A 54 12.22 -24.62 23.17
C GLY A 54 12.19 -25.34 21.82
N ASP A 55 11.14 -25.11 21.05
CA ASP A 55 10.94 -25.68 19.70
C ASP A 55 11.38 -24.75 18.57
N LYS A 56 12.07 -23.66 18.90
CA LYS A 56 12.50 -22.63 17.92
C LYS A 56 14.01 -22.49 17.91
N GLN A 57 14.54 -22.38 16.69
CA GLN A 57 15.93 -22.00 16.47
C GLN A 57 16.00 -20.54 16.05
N PHE A 58 16.91 -19.80 16.68
CA PHE A 58 17.17 -18.39 16.38
C PHE A 58 18.51 -18.28 15.66
N ILE A 59 18.51 -17.63 14.51
CA ILE A 59 19.66 -17.54 13.61
C ILE A 59 19.84 -16.10 13.17
N ILE A 60 21.06 -15.56 13.27
CA ILE A 60 21.38 -14.28 12.64
C ILE A 60 21.33 -14.45 11.13
N THR A 61 20.49 -13.67 10.46
CA THR A 61 20.41 -13.66 9.00
C THR A 61 20.79 -12.28 8.47
N THR A 62 21.57 -12.27 7.39
CA THR A 62 21.89 -11.03 6.68
C THR A 62 21.28 -11.11 5.29
N THR A 63 20.43 -10.14 4.97
CA THR A 63 19.81 -10.02 3.65
C THR A 63 20.33 -8.77 2.97
N THR A 64 20.97 -8.92 1.83
CA THR A 64 21.36 -7.77 1.00
C THR A 64 20.15 -7.26 0.24
N ARG A 65 19.82 -6.00 0.42
CA ARG A 65 18.74 -5.32 -0.29
C ARG A 65 19.32 -4.38 -1.32
N TRP A 66 18.72 -4.37 -2.49
CA TRP A 66 19.12 -3.50 -3.60
C TRP A 66 18.05 -2.45 -3.86
N SER A 67 18.48 -1.24 -4.10
CA SER A 67 17.60 -0.12 -4.48
C SER A 67 18.31 0.76 -5.49
N SER A 68 17.54 1.60 -6.17
CA SER A 68 18.13 2.61 -7.05
C SER A 68 18.91 3.64 -6.24
N GLU A 69 20.04 4.12 -6.81
CA GLU A 69 20.72 5.28 -6.27
C GLU A 69 19.79 6.50 -6.30
N THR A 70 19.81 7.27 -5.22
CA THR A 70 19.04 8.51 -5.14
C THR A 70 19.51 9.47 -6.25
N GLU A 71 18.60 10.11 -6.95
CA GLU A 71 18.84 11.04 -8.05
C GLU A 71 19.35 10.41 -9.35
N ARG A 72 19.55 9.08 -9.41
CA ARG A 72 20.00 8.39 -10.61
C ARG A 72 18.98 7.39 -11.18
N LYS A 73 17.73 7.53 -10.79
CA LYS A 73 16.65 6.63 -11.27
C LYS A 73 16.48 6.66 -12.78
N ASP A 74 16.58 7.82 -13.39
CA ASP A 74 16.41 7.95 -14.85
C ASP A 74 17.55 7.24 -15.60
N GLU A 75 18.76 7.31 -15.10
CA GLU A 75 19.90 6.57 -15.65
C GLU A 75 19.72 5.06 -15.52
N LEU A 76 19.22 4.61 -14.36
CA LEU A 76 18.91 3.21 -14.15
C LEU A 76 17.83 2.72 -15.13
N TYR A 77 16.76 3.48 -15.31
CA TYR A 77 15.68 3.13 -16.22
C TYR A 77 16.15 3.09 -17.69
N ALA A 78 16.98 4.04 -18.11
CA ALA A 78 17.59 4.04 -19.42
C ALA A 78 18.49 2.81 -19.62
N ALA A 79 19.30 2.46 -18.64
CA ALA A 79 20.14 1.27 -18.69
C ALA A 79 19.34 -0.03 -18.77
N LEU A 80 18.24 -0.14 -18.01
CA LEU A 80 17.34 -1.30 -18.08
C LEU A 80 16.72 -1.45 -19.47
N ARG A 81 16.24 -0.35 -20.07
CA ARG A 81 15.68 -0.37 -21.43
C ARG A 81 16.71 -0.76 -22.46
N LYS A 82 17.91 -0.17 -22.39
CA LYS A 82 19.02 -0.47 -23.30
C LYS A 82 19.41 -1.94 -23.29
N ASN A 83 19.29 -2.59 -22.14
CA ASN A 83 19.65 -4.00 -21.97
C ASN A 83 18.46 -4.97 -22.15
N GLY A 84 17.29 -4.48 -22.59
CA GLY A 84 16.16 -5.33 -22.95
C GLY A 84 15.28 -5.75 -21.77
N TYR A 85 15.32 -5.05 -20.65
CA TYR A 85 14.54 -5.36 -19.44
C TYR A 85 13.27 -4.50 -19.31
N ASP A 86 12.62 -4.19 -20.42
CA ASP A 86 11.39 -3.40 -20.45
C ASP A 86 10.26 -4.04 -19.62
N HIS A 87 10.24 -5.36 -19.50
CA HIS A 87 9.25 -6.08 -18.69
C HIS A 87 9.30 -5.76 -17.18
N LEU A 88 10.36 -5.13 -16.69
CA LEU A 88 10.45 -4.66 -15.31
C LEU A 88 9.66 -3.37 -15.05
N PHE A 89 9.27 -2.67 -16.13
CA PHE A 89 8.46 -1.46 -16.02
C PHE A 89 6.99 -1.83 -15.92
N SER A 90 6.36 -1.36 -14.87
CA SER A 90 4.92 -1.50 -14.67
C SER A 90 4.38 -0.23 -14.04
N VAL A 91 3.14 0.07 -14.33
CA VAL A 91 2.44 1.20 -13.72
C VAL A 91 1.50 0.66 -12.65
N ASN A 92 1.64 1.20 -11.45
CA ASN A 92 0.74 0.87 -10.35
C ASN A 92 -0.70 1.21 -10.72
N THR A 93 -1.65 0.29 -10.45
CA THR A 93 -3.06 0.45 -10.83
C THR A 93 -3.70 1.70 -10.24
N GLN A 94 -3.39 2.06 -9.01
CA GLN A 94 -3.92 3.27 -8.38
C GLN A 94 -3.36 4.54 -9.03
N THR A 95 -2.07 4.56 -9.32
CA THR A 95 -1.42 5.67 -10.01
C THR A 95 -1.98 5.82 -11.43
N LEU A 96 -2.14 4.72 -12.15
CA LEU A 96 -2.76 4.72 -13.47
C LEU A 96 -4.19 5.24 -13.41
N GLY A 97 -4.99 4.77 -12.47
CA GLY A 97 -6.38 5.20 -12.29
C GLY A 97 -6.51 6.70 -12.03
N ALA A 98 -5.65 7.25 -11.17
CA ALA A 98 -5.61 8.69 -10.87
C ALA A 98 -5.21 9.50 -12.12
N PHE A 99 -4.17 9.06 -12.83
CA PHE A 99 -3.71 9.70 -14.06
C PHE A 99 -4.80 9.68 -15.15
N VAL A 100 -5.43 8.53 -15.39
CA VAL A 100 -6.49 8.42 -16.40
C VAL A 100 -7.68 9.32 -16.04
N ARG A 101 -8.06 9.39 -14.77
CA ARG A 101 -9.12 10.28 -14.30
C ARG A 101 -8.80 11.75 -14.61
N GLU A 102 -7.57 12.18 -14.36
CA GLU A 102 -7.11 13.53 -14.66
C GLU A 102 -7.19 13.80 -16.17
N GLN A 103 -6.68 12.88 -17.00
CA GLN A 103 -6.74 13.00 -18.46
C GLN A 103 -8.18 13.05 -18.99
N VAL A 104 -9.08 12.26 -18.45
CA VAL A 104 -10.51 12.30 -18.78
C VAL A 104 -11.13 13.63 -18.38
N ASN A 105 -10.82 14.15 -17.20
CA ASN A 105 -11.36 15.44 -16.75
C ASN A 105 -10.88 16.61 -17.63
N GLU A 106 -9.67 16.55 -18.16
CA GLU A 106 -9.14 17.57 -19.09
C GLU A 106 -9.88 17.60 -20.42
N THR A 107 -10.65 16.57 -20.77
CA THR A 107 -11.45 16.53 -22.00
C THR A 107 -12.82 17.21 -21.83
N ALA A 108 -13.14 17.76 -20.66
CA ALA A 108 -14.45 18.34 -20.39
C ALA A 108 -14.79 19.44 -21.39
N ASP A 109 -15.98 19.34 -22.00
CA ASP A 109 -16.53 20.33 -22.93
C ASP A 109 -17.34 21.40 -22.16
N GLU A 110 -17.99 22.29 -22.91
CA GLU A 110 -18.82 23.37 -22.35
C GLU A 110 -19.99 22.84 -21.51
N ASN A 111 -20.44 21.61 -21.77
CA ASN A 111 -21.53 20.96 -21.02
C ASN A 111 -21.02 20.14 -19.84
N GLY A 112 -19.70 20.05 -19.64
CA GLY A 112 -19.07 19.22 -18.63
C GLY A 112 -18.95 17.74 -19.01
N ASP A 113 -19.25 17.38 -20.26
CA ASP A 113 -19.11 16.03 -20.76
C ASP A 113 -17.64 15.68 -20.98
N THR A 114 -17.25 14.49 -20.52
CA THR A 114 -15.89 13.99 -20.58
C THR A 114 -15.82 12.70 -21.37
N HIS A 115 -14.64 12.39 -21.89
CA HIS A 115 -14.37 11.13 -22.60
C HIS A 115 -12.94 10.68 -22.41
N VAL A 116 -12.66 9.42 -22.69
CA VAL A 116 -11.29 8.90 -22.70
C VAL A 116 -10.56 9.52 -23.90
N PRO A 117 -9.37 10.13 -23.71
CA PRO A 117 -8.58 10.65 -24.83
C PRO A 117 -8.30 9.57 -25.87
N ASP A 118 -8.28 9.96 -27.15
CA ASP A 118 -8.12 9.02 -28.26
C ASP A 118 -6.89 8.13 -28.12
N TRP A 119 -5.79 8.67 -27.64
CA TRP A 119 -4.54 7.92 -27.46
C TRP A 119 -4.59 6.85 -26.35
N LEU A 120 -5.56 6.93 -25.44
CA LEU A 120 -5.83 5.93 -24.40
C LEU A 120 -6.99 5.00 -24.76
N SER A 121 -7.76 5.34 -25.78
CA SER A 121 -8.96 4.58 -26.17
C SER A 121 -8.62 3.13 -26.50
N GLY A 122 -9.34 2.19 -25.90
CA GLY A 122 -9.11 0.77 -26.06
C GLY A 122 -7.96 0.20 -25.25
N LEU A 123 -7.16 1.04 -24.56
CA LEU A 123 -6.03 0.63 -23.73
C LEU A 123 -6.36 0.63 -22.23
N VAL A 124 -7.40 1.34 -21.85
CA VAL A 124 -7.90 1.42 -20.47
C VAL A 124 -9.37 1.07 -20.44
N LYS A 125 -9.84 0.59 -19.29
CA LYS A 125 -11.26 0.29 -19.05
C LYS A 125 -11.68 0.88 -17.71
N SER A 126 -12.96 1.20 -17.61
CA SER A 126 -13.56 1.67 -16.37
C SER A 126 -14.62 0.68 -15.87
N TYR A 127 -14.82 0.65 -14.57
CA TYR A 127 -15.95 0.00 -13.93
C TYR A 127 -16.35 0.83 -12.71
N ASP A 128 -17.62 0.75 -12.35
CA ASP A 128 -18.12 1.42 -11.15
C ASP A 128 -18.02 0.48 -9.96
N ASP A 129 -17.33 0.92 -8.93
CA ASP A 129 -17.25 0.22 -7.65
C ASP A 129 -18.19 0.90 -6.67
N VAL A 130 -19.28 0.20 -6.32
CA VAL A 130 -20.33 0.75 -5.45
C VAL A 130 -20.07 0.30 -4.02
N GLY A 131 -19.91 1.26 -3.14
CA GLY A 131 -19.68 1.00 -1.73
C GLY A 131 -20.48 1.94 -0.83
N VAL A 132 -20.37 1.73 0.46
CA VAL A 132 -20.99 2.57 1.48
C VAL A 132 -19.94 3.29 2.28
N THR A 133 -20.04 4.61 2.34
CA THR A 133 -19.15 5.47 3.13
C THR A 133 -19.84 5.89 4.42
N MET A 134 -19.16 5.75 5.54
CA MET A 134 -19.60 6.32 6.82
C MET A 134 -18.94 7.68 7.02
N LYS A 135 -19.72 8.68 7.36
CA LYS A 135 -19.23 10.02 7.70
C LYS A 135 -19.70 10.40 9.10
N SER A 136 -18.85 11.08 9.84
CA SER A 136 -19.26 11.66 11.12
C SER A 136 -20.27 12.77 10.91
N THR A 137 -21.35 12.75 11.70
CA THR A 137 -22.38 13.81 11.73
C THR A 137 -22.13 14.84 12.82
N THR A 138 -21.12 14.62 13.65
CA THR A 138 -20.83 15.51 14.77
C THR A 138 -20.35 16.85 14.23
N LYS A 139 -21.16 17.90 14.38
CA LYS A 139 -20.72 19.28 14.11
C LYS A 139 -19.67 19.64 15.17
N LYS A 140 -18.49 20.07 14.74
CA LYS A 140 -17.54 20.69 15.67
C LYS A 140 -18.25 21.89 16.28
N SER A 141 -18.47 21.87 17.60
CA SER A 141 -18.89 23.07 18.31
C SER A 141 -17.77 24.10 18.18
N LYS A 142 -18.15 25.29 17.77
CA LYS A 142 -17.21 26.42 17.75
C LYS A 142 -16.80 26.77 19.18
#